data_9bfe95e8deb70a87c165fb12dd0d3e5e
#
_entry.id   9bfe95e8deb70a87c165fb12dd0d3e5e
#
_cell.length_a   1.000
_cell.length_b   1.000
_cell.length_c   1.000
_cell.angle_alpha   90.00
_cell.angle_beta   90.00
_cell.angle_gamma   90.00
#
_symmetry.space_group_name_H-M   'P 1'
#
loop_
_entity.id
_entity.type
_entity.pdbx_description
1 polymer ?
#
loop_
_entity_poly.entity_id
_entity_poly.type
_entity_poly.pdbx_seq_one_letter_code
_entity_poly.pdbx_strand_id
1 'polypeptide(L)'
;NSINVLLLVSSYNGIDRIVKHKLKNLYGDGINIVADPNEFSKQGIDLVIMNHQKNIYGIKNVLISPFFDENDQDNVRQAINECIQIKNNLFTDVIYATFMSEKLFFRRNDLKTKDEVLKFMTNAMVEQGIVSDDFLASVIQREELSSTCFFDTFAIPHGMRFDAYKSRCSILISEDGIKWNDSIIHIVILIAVKYHDRHIFMKMYDNIIQSLQNKKRLLEVLSAESIDEFIEIVKK
;
A
#
# COMPACT_ATOMS: atom_id res chain seq x y z
N ASN A 1 8.65 -3.03 8.55
CA ASN A 1 9.22 -1.68 8.41
C ASN A 1 9.67 -1.18 9.78
N SER A 2 10.96 -1.33 10.11
CA SER A 2 11.52 -0.76 11.34
C SER A 2 11.74 0.76 11.18
N ILE A 3 11.65 1.49 12.30
CA ILE A 3 11.96 2.92 12.37
C ILE A 3 13.42 3.08 12.77
N ASN A 4 14.14 3.94 12.06
CA ASN A 4 15.50 4.32 12.40
C ASN A 4 15.48 5.48 13.40
N VAL A 5 15.91 5.21 14.63
CA VAL A 5 15.95 6.18 15.74
C VAL A 5 17.39 6.57 16.01
N LEU A 6 17.73 7.85 15.78
CA LEU A 6 19.02 8.41 16.20
C LEU A 6 18.95 8.84 17.65
N LEU A 7 19.83 8.29 18.49
CA LEU A 7 19.89 8.62 19.91
C LEU A 7 21.05 9.59 20.18
N LEU A 8 20.74 10.87 20.34
CA LEU A 8 21.67 11.95 20.70
C LEU A 8 21.55 12.29 22.20
N VAL A 9 21.74 11.30 23.04
CA VAL A 9 21.64 11.43 24.49
C VAL A 9 23.04 11.36 25.11
N SER A 10 23.34 12.32 25.96
CA SER A 10 24.61 12.32 26.69
C SER A 10 24.80 11.04 27.49
N SER A 11 25.99 10.45 27.42
CA SER A 11 26.35 9.26 28.24
C SER A 11 26.52 9.57 29.72
N TYR A 12 26.36 10.83 30.11
CA TYR A 12 26.46 11.24 31.52
C TYR A 12 25.41 10.49 32.37
N ASN A 13 25.85 9.90 33.46
CA ASN A 13 25.04 9.05 34.34
C ASN A 13 24.39 7.82 33.65
N GLY A 14 24.85 7.40 32.47
CA GLY A 14 24.35 6.20 31.79
C GLY A 14 22.94 6.29 31.22
N ILE A 15 22.39 7.51 31.06
CA ILE A 15 21.04 7.73 30.55
C ILE A 15 20.87 7.17 29.12
N ASP A 16 21.88 7.24 28.28
CA ASP A 16 21.95 6.65 26.97
C ASP A 16 21.64 5.15 26.98
N ARG A 17 22.22 4.43 27.92
CA ARG A 17 22.00 2.98 28.09
C ARG A 17 20.60 2.69 28.61
N ILE A 18 20.08 3.49 29.54
CA ILE A 18 18.75 3.34 30.11
C ILE A 18 17.71 3.54 28.98
N VAL A 19 17.83 4.62 28.22
CA VAL A 19 16.92 4.94 27.11
C VAL A 19 16.98 3.83 26.05
N LYS A 20 18.17 3.43 25.62
CA LYS A 20 18.38 2.36 24.66
C LYS A 20 17.76 1.04 25.11
N HIS A 21 17.93 0.65 26.36
CA HIS A 21 17.39 -0.57 26.92
C HIS A 21 15.85 -0.54 26.97
N LYS A 22 15.28 0.57 27.47
CA LYS A 22 13.81 0.73 27.53
C LYS A 22 13.18 0.71 26.14
N LEU A 23 13.78 1.40 25.18
CA LEU A 23 13.29 1.41 23.79
C LEU A 23 13.34 0.00 23.17
N LYS A 24 14.44 -0.73 23.37
CA LYS A 24 14.54 -2.12 22.88
C LYS A 24 13.52 -3.05 23.51
N ASN A 25 13.27 -2.91 24.82
CA ASN A 25 12.28 -3.74 25.51
C ASN A 25 10.84 -3.45 25.05
N LEU A 26 10.52 -2.19 24.75
CA LEU A 26 9.18 -1.78 24.34
C LEU A 26 8.87 -2.10 22.87
N TYR A 27 9.86 -1.99 21.99
CA TYR A 27 9.63 -2.02 20.54
C TYR A 27 10.37 -3.15 19.81
N GLY A 28 11.30 -3.85 20.46
CA GLY A 28 12.04 -4.97 19.89
C GLY A 28 12.65 -4.65 18.52
N ASP A 29 12.30 -5.46 17.52
CA ASP A 29 12.75 -5.30 16.13
C ASP A 29 11.97 -4.22 15.36
N GLY A 30 10.94 -3.62 15.97
CA GLY A 30 10.17 -2.51 15.39
C GLY A 30 10.96 -1.21 15.26
N ILE A 31 12.09 -1.08 15.96
CA ILE A 31 12.98 0.07 15.88
C ILE A 31 14.44 -0.35 15.68
N ASN A 32 15.17 0.42 14.89
CA ASN A 32 16.61 0.31 14.73
C ASN A 32 17.27 1.54 15.38
N ILE A 33 18.05 1.34 16.45
CA ILE A 33 18.70 2.42 17.17
C ILE A 33 20.09 2.66 16.56
N VAL A 34 20.27 3.80 15.93
CA VAL A 34 21.53 4.31 15.38
C VAL A 34 22.22 5.13 16.48
N ALA A 35 23.40 4.69 16.91
CA ALA A 35 24.15 5.33 17.98
C ALA A 35 25.27 6.27 17.46
N ASP A 36 25.74 6.09 16.24
CA ASP A 36 26.78 6.89 15.63
C ASP A 36 26.21 7.91 14.64
N PRO A 37 26.38 9.22 14.89
CA PRO A 37 25.98 10.26 13.93
C PRO A 37 26.65 10.13 12.55
N ASN A 38 27.80 9.46 12.43
CA ASN A 38 28.47 9.23 11.13
C ASN A 38 27.79 8.13 10.30
N GLU A 39 26.98 7.28 10.89
CA GLU A 39 26.11 6.34 10.17
C GLU A 39 24.84 7.00 9.60
N PHE A 40 24.61 8.26 9.97
CA PHE A 40 23.48 9.08 9.53
C PHE A 40 23.34 9.17 7.99
N SER A 41 24.46 9.20 7.26
CA SER A 41 24.45 9.32 5.79
C SER A 41 24.07 8.04 5.06
N LYS A 42 24.04 6.90 5.74
CA LYS A 42 23.82 5.58 5.12
C LYS A 42 22.42 5.01 5.33
N GLN A 43 21.70 5.48 6.33
CA GLN A 43 20.36 5.01 6.66
C GLN A 43 19.48 6.23 6.95
N GLY A 44 18.35 6.38 6.24
CA GLY A 44 17.40 7.46 6.54
C GLY A 44 16.98 7.40 8.02
N ILE A 45 17.08 8.52 8.74
CA ILE A 45 16.62 8.63 10.13
C ILE A 45 15.19 9.12 10.15
N ASP A 46 14.35 8.44 10.92
CA ASP A 46 12.92 8.76 11.05
C ASP A 46 12.63 9.60 12.30
N LEU A 47 13.39 9.38 13.38
CA LEU A 47 13.20 10.03 14.67
C LEU A 47 14.53 10.33 15.33
N VAL A 48 14.65 11.49 15.95
CA VAL A 48 15.78 11.85 16.80
C VAL A 48 15.31 12.00 18.24
N ILE A 49 15.93 11.29 19.18
CA ILE A 49 15.72 11.46 20.62
C ILE A 49 16.96 12.09 21.22
N MET A 50 16.79 13.20 21.94
CA MET A 50 17.89 13.99 22.47
C MET A 50 17.59 14.52 23.87
N ASN A 51 18.62 14.78 24.67
CA ASN A 51 18.50 15.41 25.98
C ASN A 51 19.15 16.81 26.05
N HIS A 52 19.47 17.39 24.89
CA HIS A 52 20.00 18.75 24.77
C HIS A 52 19.40 19.43 23.55
N GLN A 53 19.24 20.76 23.60
CA GLN A 53 18.64 21.50 22.50
C GLN A 53 19.56 21.57 21.29
N LYS A 54 19.34 20.66 20.34
CA LYS A 54 19.94 20.69 19.00
C LYS A 54 18.90 20.18 18.00
N ASN A 55 18.15 21.12 17.43
CA ASN A 55 17.17 20.75 16.40
C ASN A 55 17.87 20.24 15.13
N ILE A 56 17.48 19.05 14.68
CA ILE A 56 17.83 18.54 13.35
C ILE A 56 16.65 18.81 12.43
N TYR A 57 16.84 19.73 11.50
CA TYR A 57 15.78 20.14 10.57
C TYR A 57 15.38 18.99 9.63
N GLY A 58 14.09 18.90 9.34
CA GLY A 58 13.53 17.91 8.42
C GLY A 58 13.29 16.53 9.01
N ILE A 59 13.59 16.31 10.28
CA ILE A 59 13.36 15.04 10.99
C ILE A 59 12.54 15.33 12.26
N LYS A 60 11.71 14.39 12.67
CA LYS A 60 10.99 14.48 13.96
C LYS A 60 12.00 14.45 15.10
N ASN A 61 11.92 15.42 16.01
CA ASN A 61 12.78 15.50 17.18
C ASN A 61 11.95 15.35 18.45
N VAL A 62 12.46 14.59 19.43
CA VAL A 62 11.90 14.49 20.78
C VAL A 62 12.98 14.83 21.79
N LEU A 63 12.71 15.86 22.60
CA LEU A 63 13.56 16.24 23.71
C LEU A 63 13.11 15.46 24.94
N ILE A 64 14.04 14.82 25.60
CA ILE A 64 13.80 14.08 26.85
C ILE A 64 14.53 14.72 28.02
N SER A 65 14.00 14.55 29.22
CA SER A 65 14.67 14.94 30.48
C SER A 65 15.88 14.06 30.78
N PRO A 66 16.79 14.49 31.65
CA PRO A 66 17.91 13.66 32.09
C PRO A 66 17.51 12.39 32.86
N PHE A 67 16.26 12.26 33.26
CA PHE A 67 15.77 11.11 34.05
C PHE A 67 14.93 10.12 33.20
N PHE A 68 14.56 10.48 31.99
CA PHE A 68 13.70 9.69 31.12
C PHE A 68 12.45 9.17 31.85
N ASP A 69 11.68 10.12 32.37
CA ASP A 69 10.49 9.87 33.19
C ASP A 69 9.28 9.33 32.34
N GLU A 70 8.12 9.18 32.99
CA GLU A 70 6.93 8.65 32.31
C GLU A 70 6.45 9.59 31.20
N ASN A 71 6.51 10.90 31.40
CA ASN A 71 6.12 11.88 30.38
C ASN A 71 7.05 11.81 29.16
N ASP A 72 8.35 11.64 29.35
CA ASP A 72 9.32 11.41 28.27
C ASP A 72 8.99 10.14 27.48
N GLN A 73 8.63 9.06 28.19
CA GLN A 73 8.28 7.78 27.59
C GLN A 73 7.00 7.92 26.73
N ASP A 74 6.01 8.67 27.20
CA ASP A 74 4.78 8.91 26.46
C ASP A 74 5.03 9.77 25.21
N ASN A 75 5.83 10.84 25.32
CA ASN A 75 6.22 11.68 24.19
C ASN A 75 6.99 10.88 23.13
N VAL A 76 7.91 10.03 23.54
CA VAL A 76 8.66 9.15 22.63
C VAL A 76 7.73 8.13 21.99
N ARG A 77 6.81 7.54 22.75
CA ARG A 77 5.81 6.59 22.22
C ARG A 77 4.94 7.23 21.15
N GLN A 78 4.45 8.42 21.40
CA GLN A 78 3.67 9.17 20.42
C GLN A 78 4.47 9.44 19.14
N ALA A 79 5.70 9.93 19.27
CA ALA A 79 6.57 10.23 18.13
C ALA A 79 6.90 8.98 17.30
N ILE A 80 7.17 7.84 17.96
CA ILE A 80 7.39 6.56 17.27
C ILE A 80 6.14 6.15 16.49
N ASN A 81 4.96 6.21 17.11
CA ASN A 81 3.69 5.88 16.43
C ASN A 81 3.43 6.77 15.21
N GLU A 82 3.68 8.07 15.33
CA GLU A 82 3.56 9.00 14.19
C GLU A 82 4.52 8.64 13.04
N CYS A 83 5.78 8.31 13.36
CA CYS A 83 6.75 7.87 12.36
C CYS A 83 6.36 6.54 11.70
N ILE A 84 5.79 5.59 12.47
CA ILE A 84 5.26 4.33 11.94
C ILE A 84 4.12 4.61 10.94
N GLN A 85 3.19 5.49 11.31
CA GLN A 85 2.06 5.84 10.44
C GLN A 85 2.54 6.49 9.14
N ILE A 86 3.46 7.45 9.23
CA ILE A 86 4.05 8.09 8.04
C ILE A 86 4.72 7.05 7.12
N LYS A 87 5.54 6.15 7.69
CA LYS A 87 6.19 5.10 6.91
C LYS A 87 5.22 4.12 6.26
N ASN A 88 4.18 3.74 6.98
CA ASN A 88 3.15 2.85 6.46
C ASN A 88 2.37 3.52 5.33
N ASN A 89 2.03 4.80 5.47
CA ASN A 89 1.34 5.56 4.43
C ASN A 89 2.21 5.69 3.17
N LEU A 90 3.48 6.10 3.32
CA LEU A 90 4.43 6.18 2.20
C LEU A 90 4.61 4.82 1.51
N PHE A 91 4.70 3.73 2.28
CA PHE A 91 4.81 2.38 1.72
C PHE A 91 3.54 2.02 0.95
N THR A 92 2.36 2.35 1.48
CA THR A 92 1.08 2.14 0.82
C THR A 92 1.02 2.94 -0.49
N ASP A 93 1.36 4.22 -0.48
CA ASP A 93 1.36 5.07 -1.68
C ASP A 93 2.30 4.51 -2.77
N VAL A 94 3.49 4.05 -2.40
CA VAL A 94 4.44 3.41 -3.33
C VAL A 94 3.84 2.12 -3.92
N ILE A 95 3.14 1.31 -3.12
CA ILE A 95 2.49 0.10 -3.61
C ILE A 95 1.44 0.47 -4.65
N TYR A 96 0.50 1.36 -4.32
CA TYR A 96 -0.55 1.74 -5.28
C TYR A 96 0.02 2.34 -6.56
N ALA A 97 1.00 3.26 -6.47
CA ALA A 97 1.68 3.82 -7.65
C ALA A 97 2.44 2.75 -8.47
N THR A 98 2.93 1.69 -7.83
CA THR A 98 3.59 0.59 -8.52
C THR A 98 2.60 -0.26 -9.31
N PHE A 99 1.43 -0.54 -8.77
CA PHE A 99 0.46 -1.45 -9.39
C PHE A 99 -0.59 -0.75 -10.24
N MET A 100 -0.84 0.54 -10.04
CA MET A 100 -1.91 1.30 -10.70
C MET A 100 -1.35 2.44 -11.55
N SER A 101 -2.04 2.79 -12.62
CA SER A 101 -1.70 3.94 -13.46
C SER A 101 -2.91 4.45 -14.21
N GLU A 102 -2.93 5.75 -14.53
CA GLU A 102 -3.98 6.40 -15.31
C GLU A 102 -4.23 5.74 -16.67
N LYS A 103 -3.18 5.21 -17.31
CA LYS A 103 -3.27 4.53 -18.61
C LYS A 103 -4.08 3.22 -18.57
N LEU A 104 -4.36 2.70 -17.39
CA LEU A 104 -5.12 1.46 -17.16
C LEU A 104 -6.38 1.70 -16.33
N PHE A 105 -6.81 2.96 -16.20
CA PHE A 105 -8.05 3.34 -15.57
C PHE A 105 -9.06 3.74 -16.66
N PHE A 106 -10.23 3.12 -16.67
CA PHE A 106 -11.24 3.28 -17.71
C PHE A 106 -12.62 3.49 -17.11
N ARG A 107 -13.35 4.45 -17.68
CA ARG A 107 -14.80 4.59 -17.48
C ARG A 107 -15.49 4.28 -18.82
N ARG A 108 -16.24 3.20 -18.88
CA ARG A 108 -16.82 2.70 -20.13
C ARG A 108 -18.24 2.16 -19.90
N ASN A 109 -19.18 2.66 -20.66
CA ASN A 109 -20.58 2.22 -20.61
C ASN A 109 -21.00 1.45 -21.88
N ASP A 110 -20.11 1.33 -22.85
CA ASP A 110 -20.35 0.60 -24.11
C ASP A 110 -19.98 -0.89 -24.05
N LEU A 111 -19.21 -1.30 -23.06
CA LEU A 111 -18.84 -2.71 -22.82
C LEU A 111 -19.87 -3.33 -21.87
N LYS A 112 -20.69 -4.25 -22.36
CA LYS A 112 -21.84 -4.77 -21.61
C LYS A 112 -21.66 -6.19 -21.08
N THR A 113 -20.66 -6.92 -21.56
CA THR A 113 -20.44 -8.32 -21.22
C THR A 113 -19.04 -8.55 -20.63
N LYS A 114 -18.92 -9.62 -19.85
CA LYS A 114 -17.66 -10.09 -19.29
C LYS A 114 -16.57 -10.23 -20.36
N ASP A 115 -16.90 -10.88 -21.48
CA ASP A 115 -15.92 -11.17 -22.53
C ASP A 115 -15.42 -9.91 -23.23
N GLU A 116 -16.30 -8.95 -23.50
CA GLU A 116 -15.93 -7.65 -24.07
C GLU A 116 -14.98 -6.90 -23.14
N VAL A 117 -15.29 -6.87 -21.84
CA VAL A 117 -14.49 -6.20 -20.83
C VAL A 117 -13.11 -6.87 -20.66
N LEU A 118 -13.07 -8.19 -20.50
CA LEU A 118 -11.81 -8.93 -20.38
C LEU A 118 -10.92 -8.75 -21.59
N LYS A 119 -11.48 -8.83 -22.79
CA LYS A 119 -10.75 -8.59 -24.05
C LYS A 119 -10.20 -7.16 -24.13
N PHE A 120 -11.02 -6.16 -23.82
CA PHE A 120 -10.60 -4.76 -23.84
C PHE A 120 -9.45 -4.49 -22.86
N MET A 121 -9.64 -4.87 -21.59
CA MET A 121 -8.65 -4.62 -20.54
C MET A 121 -7.35 -5.37 -20.78
N THR A 122 -7.42 -6.62 -21.26
CA THR A 122 -6.23 -7.41 -21.59
C THR A 122 -5.47 -6.79 -22.75
N ASN A 123 -6.15 -6.39 -23.83
CA ASN A 123 -5.49 -5.72 -24.96
C ASN A 123 -4.75 -4.45 -24.51
N ALA A 124 -5.35 -3.63 -23.66
CA ALA A 124 -4.69 -2.46 -23.09
C ALA A 124 -3.41 -2.81 -22.28
N MET A 125 -3.42 -3.94 -21.56
CA MET A 125 -2.22 -4.42 -20.88
C MET A 125 -1.16 -4.97 -21.83
N VAL A 126 -1.54 -5.67 -22.90
CA VAL A 126 -0.62 -6.16 -23.95
C VAL A 126 0.06 -4.98 -24.66
N GLU A 127 -0.70 -3.98 -25.09
CA GLU A 127 -0.20 -2.77 -25.75
C GLU A 127 0.85 -2.02 -24.90
N GLN A 128 0.74 -2.10 -23.57
CA GLN A 128 1.72 -1.51 -22.66
C GLN A 128 2.89 -2.46 -22.29
N GLY A 129 2.92 -3.65 -22.88
CA GLY A 129 3.96 -4.66 -22.60
C GLY A 129 3.95 -5.11 -21.12
N ILE A 130 2.77 -5.29 -20.56
CA ILE A 130 2.56 -5.75 -19.18
C ILE A 130 2.42 -7.27 -19.14
N VAL A 131 1.71 -7.83 -20.10
CA VAL A 131 1.42 -9.27 -20.24
C VAL A 131 1.66 -9.73 -21.67
N SER A 132 1.72 -11.05 -21.91
CA SER A 132 1.76 -11.65 -23.23
C SER A 132 0.37 -11.71 -23.87
N ASP A 133 0.32 -11.97 -25.18
CA ASP A 133 -0.92 -12.16 -25.93
C ASP A 133 -1.77 -13.33 -25.41
N ASP A 134 -1.15 -14.33 -24.75
CA ASP A 134 -1.84 -15.49 -24.19
C ASP A 134 -2.56 -15.18 -22.87
N PHE A 135 -2.35 -13.98 -22.30
CA PHE A 135 -2.89 -13.63 -20.98
C PHE A 135 -4.42 -13.68 -20.95
N LEU A 136 -5.10 -13.25 -22.01
CA LEU A 136 -6.56 -13.33 -22.10
C LEU A 136 -7.06 -14.77 -21.95
N ALA A 137 -6.43 -15.72 -22.64
CA ALA A 137 -6.80 -17.13 -22.53
C ALA A 137 -6.61 -17.67 -21.09
N SER A 138 -5.52 -17.26 -20.44
CA SER A 138 -5.24 -17.61 -19.04
C SER A 138 -6.30 -17.03 -18.08
N VAL A 139 -6.75 -15.79 -18.29
CA VAL A 139 -7.80 -15.15 -17.48
C VAL A 139 -9.15 -15.84 -17.69
N ILE A 140 -9.54 -16.13 -18.94
CA ILE A 140 -10.78 -16.84 -19.27
C ILE A 140 -10.78 -18.22 -18.60
N GLN A 141 -9.70 -19.00 -18.75
CA GLN A 141 -9.57 -20.31 -18.13
C GLN A 141 -9.72 -20.25 -16.60
N ARG A 142 -9.14 -19.22 -15.98
CA ARG A 142 -9.26 -19.00 -14.52
C ARG A 142 -10.69 -18.67 -14.12
N GLU A 143 -11.37 -17.85 -14.89
CA GLU A 143 -12.75 -17.42 -14.63
C GLU A 143 -13.77 -18.56 -14.81
N GLU A 144 -13.50 -19.50 -15.73
CA GLU A 144 -14.31 -20.71 -15.96
C GLU A 144 -14.24 -21.69 -14.79
N LEU A 145 -13.09 -21.78 -14.12
CA LEU A 145 -12.93 -22.65 -12.93
C LEU A 145 -13.75 -22.16 -11.74
N SER A 146 -13.83 -20.88 -11.55
CA SER A 146 -14.59 -20.23 -10.48
C SER A 146 -14.69 -18.74 -10.76
N SER A 147 -15.89 -18.20 -10.73
CA SER A 147 -16.11 -16.78 -10.95
C SER A 147 -15.31 -15.92 -9.97
N THR A 148 -14.70 -14.87 -10.47
CA THR A 148 -14.00 -13.86 -9.66
C THR A 148 -14.92 -12.70 -9.26
N CYS A 149 -16.22 -12.85 -9.43
CA CYS A 149 -17.23 -11.90 -8.96
C CYS A 149 -17.39 -11.97 -7.45
N PHE A 150 -17.36 -10.82 -6.80
CA PHE A 150 -17.56 -10.66 -5.37
C PHE A 150 -18.88 -9.94 -5.08
N PHE A 151 -19.73 -10.55 -4.27
CA PHE A 151 -20.97 -9.97 -3.74
C PHE A 151 -21.91 -9.40 -4.81
N ASP A 152 -21.86 -9.93 -6.03
CA ASP A 152 -22.62 -9.43 -7.19
C ASP A 152 -22.41 -7.93 -7.48
N THR A 153 -21.23 -7.40 -7.16
CA THR A 153 -20.96 -5.96 -7.18
C THR A 153 -19.75 -5.62 -8.02
N PHE A 154 -18.67 -6.37 -7.88
CA PHE A 154 -17.40 -6.16 -8.59
C PHE A 154 -16.73 -7.49 -8.91
N ALA A 155 -15.82 -7.48 -9.89
CA ALA A 155 -15.01 -8.66 -10.21
C ALA A 155 -13.52 -8.33 -10.18
N ILE A 156 -12.71 -9.33 -9.77
CA ILE A 156 -11.24 -9.22 -9.75
C ILE A 156 -10.64 -10.36 -10.58
N PRO A 157 -10.78 -10.34 -11.92
CA PRO A 157 -10.20 -11.34 -12.79
C PRO A 157 -8.67 -11.29 -12.79
N HIS A 158 -8.05 -12.46 -12.95
CA HIS A 158 -6.60 -12.63 -12.98
C HIS A 158 -6.22 -13.88 -13.76
N GLY A 159 -4.98 -13.99 -14.22
CA GLY A 159 -4.49 -15.17 -14.91
C GLY A 159 -4.26 -16.37 -13.99
N MET A 160 -4.11 -17.56 -14.59
CA MET A 160 -3.78 -18.81 -13.86
C MET A 160 -2.39 -18.76 -13.21
N ARG A 161 -1.49 -17.90 -13.67
CA ARG A 161 -0.09 -17.84 -13.25
C ARG A 161 0.34 -16.42 -12.95
N PHE A 162 1.39 -16.26 -12.15
CA PHE A 162 2.06 -15.00 -11.85
C PHE A 162 3.23 -14.75 -12.82
N ASP A 163 2.94 -14.71 -14.12
CA ASP A 163 3.90 -14.63 -15.23
C ASP A 163 3.88 -13.32 -15.99
N ALA A 164 3.26 -12.29 -15.43
CA ALA A 164 3.27 -10.95 -16.00
C ALA A 164 4.70 -10.41 -16.16
N TYR A 165 4.94 -9.61 -17.20
CA TYR A 165 6.21 -8.90 -17.40
C TYR A 165 6.36 -7.72 -16.45
N LYS A 166 5.23 -7.09 -16.10
CA LYS A 166 5.14 -6.01 -15.10
C LYS A 166 3.91 -6.24 -14.24
N SER A 167 4.05 -5.96 -12.94
CA SER A 167 2.91 -6.05 -12.02
C SER A 167 2.04 -4.81 -12.15
N ARG A 168 0.79 -4.98 -12.60
CA ARG A 168 -0.19 -3.90 -12.82
C ARG A 168 -1.61 -4.37 -12.58
N CYS A 169 -2.47 -3.43 -12.20
CA CYS A 169 -3.91 -3.58 -12.21
C CYS A 169 -4.50 -2.67 -13.28
N SER A 170 -5.45 -3.19 -14.04
CA SER A 170 -6.33 -2.39 -14.90
C SER A 170 -7.69 -2.30 -14.23
N ILE A 171 -8.26 -1.10 -14.21
CA ILE A 171 -9.53 -0.81 -13.54
C ILE A 171 -10.52 -0.32 -14.59
N LEU A 172 -11.72 -0.89 -14.58
CA LEU A 172 -12.83 -0.45 -15.41
C LEU A 172 -14.07 -0.22 -14.56
N ILE A 173 -14.66 0.96 -14.69
CA ILE A 173 -15.92 1.34 -14.04
C ILE A 173 -16.97 1.53 -15.12
N SER A 174 -18.16 0.96 -14.91
CA SER A 174 -19.33 1.10 -15.77
C SER A 174 -20.55 1.51 -14.94
N GLU A 175 -21.12 2.67 -15.23
CA GLU A 175 -22.34 3.16 -14.57
C GLU A 175 -23.57 2.32 -14.96
N ASP A 176 -23.62 1.89 -16.20
CA ASP A 176 -24.74 1.08 -16.74
C ASP A 176 -24.69 -0.39 -16.29
N GLY A 177 -23.54 -0.81 -15.74
CA GLY A 177 -23.31 -2.20 -15.35
C GLY A 177 -22.87 -3.12 -16.49
N ILE A 178 -22.24 -4.20 -16.10
CA ILE A 178 -21.63 -5.23 -16.94
C ILE A 178 -22.25 -6.57 -16.56
N LYS A 179 -22.77 -7.32 -17.53
CA LYS A 179 -23.24 -8.69 -17.29
C LYS A 179 -22.05 -9.62 -17.05
N TRP A 180 -21.96 -10.10 -15.81
CA TRP A 180 -20.91 -11.03 -15.36
C TRP A 180 -21.54 -12.33 -14.85
N ASN A 181 -21.65 -13.31 -15.74
CA ASN A 181 -22.43 -14.52 -15.51
C ASN A 181 -23.92 -14.18 -15.19
N ASP A 182 -24.39 -14.52 -13.98
CA ASP A 182 -25.75 -14.25 -13.52
C ASP A 182 -25.91 -12.88 -12.81
N SER A 183 -24.78 -12.16 -12.61
CA SER A 183 -24.75 -10.88 -11.88
C SER A 183 -24.61 -9.69 -12.81
N ILE A 184 -24.99 -8.50 -12.33
CA ILE A 184 -24.65 -7.22 -12.95
C ILE A 184 -23.66 -6.52 -12.02
N ILE A 185 -22.44 -6.30 -12.49
CA ILE A 185 -21.38 -5.64 -11.74
C ILE A 185 -21.01 -4.31 -12.37
N HIS A 186 -20.42 -3.43 -11.59
CA HIS A 186 -20.06 -2.08 -12.04
C HIS A 186 -18.56 -1.80 -12.05
N ILE A 187 -17.77 -2.64 -11.39
CA ILE A 187 -16.31 -2.46 -11.26
C ILE A 187 -15.61 -3.75 -11.63
N VAL A 188 -14.61 -3.65 -12.49
CA VAL A 188 -13.72 -4.76 -12.83
C VAL A 188 -12.28 -4.34 -12.58
N ILE A 189 -11.54 -5.15 -11.83
CA ILE A 189 -10.12 -4.94 -11.54
C ILE A 189 -9.34 -6.14 -12.08
N LEU A 190 -8.82 -6.02 -13.30
CA LEU A 190 -8.00 -7.06 -13.92
C LEU A 190 -6.58 -6.99 -13.39
N ILE A 191 -6.10 -8.11 -12.86
CA ILE A 191 -4.81 -8.21 -12.17
C ILE A 191 -3.80 -8.96 -13.00
N ALA A 192 -2.63 -8.35 -13.22
CA ALA A 192 -1.43 -8.97 -13.75
C ALA A 192 -0.27 -8.77 -12.77
N VAL A 193 0.30 -9.85 -12.20
CA VAL A 193 1.32 -9.77 -11.16
C VAL A 193 2.48 -10.71 -11.46
N LYS A 194 3.71 -10.24 -11.26
CA LYS A 194 4.92 -11.06 -11.28
C LYS A 194 5.00 -11.92 -10.02
N TYR A 195 5.56 -13.09 -10.14
CA TYR A 195 5.73 -14.02 -9.01
C TYR A 195 6.38 -13.39 -7.77
N HIS A 196 7.41 -12.57 -7.98
CA HIS A 196 8.14 -11.93 -6.87
C HIS A 196 7.35 -10.83 -6.15
N ASP A 197 6.38 -10.21 -6.83
CA ASP A 197 5.60 -9.09 -6.29
C ASP A 197 4.34 -9.53 -5.54
N ARG A 198 4.02 -10.84 -5.56
CA ARG A 198 2.75 -11.37 -5.02
C ARG A 198 2.49 -11.01 -3.56
N HIS A 199 3.53 -11.00 -2.71
CA HIS A 199 3.37 -10.70 -1.29
C HIS A 199 3.01 -9.23 -1.01
N ILE A 200 3.60 -8.33 -1.81
CA ILE A 200 3.30 -6.90 -1.73
C ILE A 200 1.91 -6.65 -2.28
N PHE A 201 1.58 -7.30 -3.40
CA PHE A 201 0.29 -7.22 -4.03
C PHE A 201 -0.85 -7.66 -3.10
N MET A 202 -0.70 -8.75 -2.35
CA MET A 202 -1.75 -9.27 -1.46
C MET A 202 -2.21 -8.25 -0.41
N LYS A 203 -1.32 -7.39 0.10
CA LYS A 203 -1.70 -6.33 1.04
C LYS A 203 -2.62 -5.29 0.39
N MET A 204 -2.32 -4.89 -0.84
CA MET A 204 -3.17 -3.98 -1.61
C MET A 204 -4.51 -4.65 -1.96
N TYR A 205 -4.49 -5.91 -2.34
CA TYR A 205 -5.68 -6.70 -2.68
C TYR A 205 -6.68 -6.76 -1.52
N ASP A 206 -6.20 -7.07 -0.31
CA ASP A 206 -7.04 -7.12 0.88
C ASP A 206 -7.69 -5.76 1.18
N ASN A 207 -6.94 -4.67 1.06
CA ASN A 207 -7.46 -3.31 1.24
C ASN A 207 -8.54 -2.97 0.20
N ILE A 208 -8.33 -3.31 -1.07
CA ILE A 208 -9.31 -3.09 -2.14
C ILE A 208 -10.61 -3.85 -1.83
N ILE A 209 -10.52 -5.14 -1.50
CA ILE A 209 -11.72 -5.94 -1.17
C ILE A 209 -12.46 -5.32 0.03
N GLN A 210 -11.77 -5.00 1.12
CA GLN A 210 -12.38 -4.40 2.30
C GLN A 210 -13.06 -3.06 1.98
N SER A 211 -12.44 -2.25 1.13
CA SER A 211 -13.02 -0.97 0.70
C SER A 211 -14.26 -1.18 -0.15
N LEU A 212 -14.24 -2.09 -1.12
CA LEU A 212 -15.37 -2.35 -2.00
C LEU A 212 -16.52 -3.10 -1.31
N GLN A 213 -16.28 -3.80 -0.21
CA GLN A 213 -17.32 -4.36 0.66
C GLN A 213 -18.08 -3.27 1.45
N ASN A 214 -17.46 -2.14 1.68
CA ASN A 214 -18.12 -1.02 2.34
C ASN A 214 -19.02 -0.27 1.35
N LYS A 215 -20.33 -0.32 1.57
CA LYS A 215 -21.32 0.27 0.66
C LYS A 215 -21.09 1.77 0.36
N LYS A 216 -20.64 2.54 1.36
CA LYS A 216 -20.34 3.96 1.16
C LYS A 216 -19.13 4.15 0.24
N ARG A 217 -18.04 3.44 0.51
CA ARG A 217 -16.82 3.50 -0.33
C ARG A 217 -17.05 2.98 -1.74
N LEU A 218 -17.85 1.94 -1.87
CA LEU A 218 -18.26 1.44 -3.20
C LEU A 218 -18.92 2.53 -4.03
N LEU A 219 -19.85 3.29 -3.45
CA LEU A 219 -20.50 4.41 -4.15
C LEU A 219 -19.50 5.53 -4.48
N GLU A 220 -18.56 5.82 -3.57
CA GLU A 220 -17.47 6.78 -3.83
C GLU A 220 -16.58 6.29 -4.99
N VAL A 221 -16.22 5.00 -5.05
CA VAL A 221 -15.45 4.42 -6.15
C VAL A 221 -16.19 4.52 -7.50
N LEU A 222 -17.49 4.28 -7.51
CA LEU A 222 -18.28 4.40 -8.74
C LEU A 222 -18.29 5.83 -9.30
N SER A 223 -18.07 6.85 -8.47
CA SER A 223 -17.97 8.26 -8.89
C SER A 223 -16.54 8.72 -9.17
N ALA A 224 -15.52 7.89 -8.95
CA ALA A 224 -14.13 8.26 -9.20
C ALA A 224 -13.87 8.52 -10.69
N GLU A 225 -13.33 9.68 -11.03
CA GLU A 225 -13.03 10.11 -12.41
C GLU A 225 -11.57 9.86 -12.81
N SER A 226 -10.70 9.57 -11.83
CA SER A 226 -9.28 9.34 -12.04
C SER A 226 -8.76 8.18 -11.19
N ILE A 227 -7.58 7.66 -11.58
CA ILE A 227 -6.89 6.63 -10.79
C ILE A 227 -6.50 7.15 -9.40
N ASP A 228 -6.14 8.43 -9.28
CA ASP A 228 -5.75 9.03 -8.01
C ASP A 228 -6.94 9.09 -7.04
N GLU A 229 -8.13 9.47 -7.53
CA GLU A 229 -9.37 9.42 -6.73
C GLU A 229 -9.72 8.00 -6.30
N PHE A 230 -9.61 7.02 -7.22
CA PHE A 230 -9.81 5.61 -6.90
C PHE A 230 -8.87 5.16 -5.77
N ILE A 231 -7.56 5.46 -5.90
CA ILE A 231 -6.53 5.12 -4.90
C ILE A 231 -6.86 5.75 -3.54
N GLU A 232 -7.21 7.04 -3.52
CA GLU A 232 -7.55 7.75 -2.27
C GLU A 232 -8.76 7.13 -1.54
N ILE A 233 -9.67 6.51 -2.25
CA ILE A 233 -10.84 5.84 -1.66
C ILE A 233 -10.46 4.46 -1.12
N VAL A 234 -9.73 3.65 -1.92
CA VAL A 234 -9.47 2.25 -1.56
C VAL A 234 -8.33 2.07 -0.55
N LYS A 235 -7.48 3.06 -0.34
CA LYS A 235 -6.40 3.00 0.65
C LYS A 235 -6.81 3.41 2.08
N LYS A 236 -8.02 3.95 2.25
CA LYS A 236 -8.59 4.34 3.56
C LYS A 236 -9.12 3.12 4.31
#